data_f09de0ef06417af5fb93ba86acf43fe2
#
_entry.id   f09de0ef06417af5fb93ba86acf43fe2
#
_cell.length_a   1.000
_cell.length_b   1.000
_cell.length_c   1.000
_cell.angle_alpha   90.00
_cell.angle_beta   90.00
_cell.angle_gamma   90.00
#
_symmetry.space_group_name_H-M   'P 1'
#
loop_
_entity.id
_entity.type
_entity.pdbx_description
1 polymer ?
#
loop_
_entity_poly.entity_id
_entity_poly.type
_entity_poly.pdbx_seq_one_letter_code
_entity_poly.pdbx_strand_id
1 'polypeptide(L)'
;MNNLYVWYNFSGSWVPSDTDVTQILTMEMSMQETVPTEQKTIQDPPITTMKSLLEAGVHFGHRKRNWNPKMGKYIFAHRNGIHIIDLQKTLGKLEQASDFICDVAASGKKILMVGTKKQAVETVTTEAARSGSFYISTRWLGGTLTNFQTIQGRIKHLTELEKRKENGDFESLTKKEALKLEYTITRLNRYLSGIKDMSQMPGAIF
;
A
#
# COMPACT_ATOMS: atom_id res chain seq x y z
N MET A 1 -1.11 -28.13 -48.05
CA MET A 1 -1.34 -27.97 -46.59
C MET A 1 -1.53 -26.50 -46.34
N ASN A 2 -2.77 -26.03 -46.39
CA ASN A 2 -3.10 -24.60 -46.28
C ASN A 2 -3.40 -24.31 -44.82
N ASN A 3 -2.55 -23.50 -44.18
CA ASN A 3 -2.83 -22.90 -42.87
C ASN A 3 -3.69 -21.65 -43.07
N LEU A 4 -4.98 -21.79 -42.79
CA LEU A 4 -5.94 -20.68 -42.65
C LEU A 4 -5.72 -20.03 -41.29
N TYR A 5 -5.09 -18.86 -41.27
CA TYR A 5 -5.10 -17.99 -40.07
C TYR A 5 -6.40 -17.22 -40.05
N VAL A 6 -7.27 -17.57 -39.10
CA VAL A 6 -8.50 -16.82 -38.81
C VAL A 6 -8.16 -15.74 -37.80
N TRP A 7 -8.26 -14.48 -38.18
CA TRP A 7 -8.15 -13.32 -37.28
C TRP A 7 -9.54 -12.96 -36.73
N TYR A 8 -9.66 -13.00 -35.42
CA TYR A 8 -10.85 -12.49 -34.72
C TYR A 8 -10.66 -11.01 -34.42
N ASN A 9 -11.62 -10.19 -34.84
CA ASN A 9 -11.65 -8.78 -34.49
C ASN A 9 -12.45 -8.59 -33.19
N PHE A 10 -12.08 -7.62 -32.38
CA PHE A 10 -12.57 -7.38 -31.02
C PHE A 10 -14.08 -7.04 -30.91
N SER A 11 -14.79 -6.90 -32.02
CA SER A 11 -16.23 -6.61 -32.11
C SER A 11 -17.13 -7.78 -32.47
N GLY A 12 -16.59 -9.02 -32.59
CA GLY A 12 -17.42 -10.22 -32.76
C GLY A 12 -18.16 -10.38 -34.10
N SER A 13 -17.81 -9.64 -35.15
CA SER A 13 -18.42 -9.73 -36.47
C SER A 13 -17.54 -10.51 -37.46
N TRP A 14 -18.20 -11.37 -38.22
CA TRP A 14 -17.56 -12.24 -39.23
C TRP A 14 -17.17 -11.45 -40.47
N VAL A 15 -15.94 -11.54 -40.95
CA VAL A 15 -15.47 -10.88 -42.17
C VAL A 15 -15.24 -11.96 -43.27
N PRO A 16 -15.86 -11.83 -44.48
CA PRO A 16 -15.67 -12.77 -45.55
C PRO A 16 -14.27 -12.67 -46.15
N SER A 17 -13.72 -13.80 -46.63
CA SER A 17 -12.34 -14.00 -47.08
C SER A 17 -11.94 -13.36 -48.43
N ASP A 18 -12.81 -12.61 -49.10
CA ASP A 18 -12.57 -12.09 -50.43
C ASP A 18 -12.52 -10.54 -50.53
N THR A 19 -12.26 -9.88 -49.41
CA THR A 19 -12.09 -8.41 -49.41
C THR A 19 -10.61 -8.06 -49.61
N ASP A 20 -10.32 -7.29 -50.66
CA ASP A 20 -8.99 -6.87 -51.04
C ASP A 20 -8.29 -6.11 -49.91
N VAL A 21 -7.20 -6.66 -49.39
CA VAL A 21 -6.47 -6.13 -48.22
C VAL A 21 -5.97 -4.70 -48.48
N THR A 22 -5.81 -4.32 -49.75
CA THR A 22 -5.40 -2.97 -50.15
C THR A 22 -6.49 -1.90 -49.89
N GLN A 23 -7.78 -2.27 -49.98
CA GLN A 23 -8.88 -1.34 -49.69
C GLN A 23 -9.08 -1.12 -48.18
N ILE A 24 -8.82 -2.13 -47.35
CA ILE A 24 -8.89 -2.02 -45.89
C ILE A 24 -7.77 -1.12 -45.37
N LEU A 25 -6.54 -1.30 -45.85
CA LEU A 25 -5.40 -0.44 -45.48
C LEU A 25 -5.58 1.03 -45.90
N THR A 26 -6.22 1.31 -47.07
CA THR A 26 -6.51 2.68 -47.48
C THR A 26 -7.63 3.31 -46.66
N MET A 27 -8.62 2.55 -46.22
CA MET A 27 -9.67 3.06 -45.31
C MET A 27 -9.15 3.34 -43.90
N GLU A 28 -8.24 2.51 -43.37
CA GLU A 28 -7.61 2.75 -42.06
C GLU A 28 -6.66 3.95 -42.08
N MET A 29 -5.94 4.19 -43.17
CA MET A 29 -5.09 5.39 -43.32
C MET A 29 -5.87 6.71 -43.46
N SER A 30 -7.13 6.68 -43.97
CA SER A 30 -7.98 7.89 -44.10
C SER A 30 -8.76 8.21 -42.81
N MET A 31 -8.82 7.32 -41.82
CA MET A 31 -9.46 7.55 -40.54
C MET A 31 -8.49 8.02 -39.44
N GLN A 32 -7.19 8.20 -39.73
CA GLN A 32 -6.17 8.69 -38.79
C GLN A 32 -6.01 10.21 -38.77
N GLU A 33 -6.87 10.98 -39.44
CA GLU A 33 -6.88 12.43 -39.31
C GLU A 33 -7.99 12.87 -38.36
N THR A 34 -7.57 13.57 -37.31
CA THR A 34 -8.36 14.31 -36.31
C THR A 34 -8.98 13.49 -35.15
N VAL A 35 -8.18 12.83 -34.35
CA VAL A 35 -8.48 12.79 -32.91
C VAL A 35 -7.78 14.00 -32.29
N PRO A 36 -8.50 15.01 -31.78
CA PRO A 36 -7.87 16.04 -30.97
C PRO A 36 -7.34 15.33 -29.74
N THR A 37 -6.03 15.34 -29.59
CA THR A 37 -5.38 14.96 -28.33
C THR A 37 -5.79 16.03 -27.32
N GLU A 38 -7.03 15.96 -26.82
CA GLU A 38 -7.32 16.54 -25.52
C GLU A 38 -6.42 15.81 -24.53
N GLN A 39 -5.27 16.40 -24.27
CA GLN A 39 -4.55 16.20 -23.03
C GLN A 39 -5.50 16.64 -21.91
N LYS A 40 -6.45 15.76 -21.60
CA LYS A 40 -7.16 15.81 -20.34
C LYS A 40 -6.11 15.58 -19.29
N THR A 41 -5.52 16.67 -18.82
CA THR A 41 -4.83 16.71 -17.55
C THR A 41 -5.88 16.19 -16.58
N ILE A 42 -5.80 14.89 -16.27
CA ILE A 42 -6.51 14.30 -15.15
C ILE A 42 -5.87 15.01 -13.95
N GLN A 43 -6.44 16.15 -13.58
CA GLN A 43 -6.22 16.70 -12.26
C GLN A 43 -6.90 15.68 -11.36
N ASP A 44 -6.08 14.77 -10.83
CA ASP A 44 -6.53 13.88 -9.78
C ASP A 44 -7.22 14.74 -8.72
N PRO A 45 -8.46 14.37 -8.31
CA PRO A 45 -9.18 15.16 -7.34
C PRO A 45 -8.29 15.37 -6.13
N PRO A 46 -8.25 16.56 -5.53
CA PRO A 46 -7.37 16.84 -4.41
C PRO A 46 -7.57 15.75 -3.34
N ILE A 47 -6.49 15.13 -2.90
CA ILE A 47 -6.43 13.96 -2.02
C ILE A 47 -7.37 14.13 -0.82
N THR A 48 -7.55 15.37 -0.39
CA THR A 48 -8.52 15.73 0.65
C THR A 48 -8.80 17.24 0.60
N THR A 49 -9.93 17.65 1.16
CA THR A 49 -10.31 19.07 1.26
C THR A 49 -10.14 19.57 2.70
N MET A 50 -9.96 20.87 2.87
CA MET A 50 -9.93 21.50 4.20
C MET A 50 -11.18 21.13 5.02
N LYS A 51 -12.34 21.03 4.38
CA LYS A 51 -13.61 20.67 5.01
C LYS A 51 -13.58 19.23 5.54
N SER A 52 -13.11 18.28 4.76
CA SER A 52 -13.02 16.88 5.19
C SER A 52 -12.01 16.69 6.34
N LEU A 53 -10.91 17.46 6.36
CA LEU A 53 -9.97 17.46 7.49
C LEU A 53 -10.60 17.99 8.77
N LEU A 54 -11.43 19.05 8.68
CA LEU A 54 -12.17 19.59 9.83
C LEU A 54 -13.19 18.58 10.35
N GLU A 55 -13.96 17.96 9.47
CA GLU A 55 -14.96 16.94 9.82
C GLU A 55 -14.33 15.70 10.47
N ALA A 56 -13.16 15.28 9.98
CA ALA A 56 -12.38 14.20 10.59
C ALA A 56 -11.74 14.58 11.94
N GLY A 57 -11.80 15.84 12.35
CA GLY A 57 -11.28 16.31 13.64
C GLY A 57 -9.76 16.36 13.75
N VAL A 58 -9.00 16.32 12.63
CA VAL A 58 -7.53 16.30 12.66
C VAL A 58 -6.90 17.63 13.10
N HIS A 59 -7.69 18.67 13.25
CA HIS A 59 -7.25 19.97 13.79
C HIS A 59 -7.05 19.95 15.31
N PHE A 60 -7.54 18.94 16.04
CA PHE A 60 -7.33 18.83 17.47
C PHE A 60 -5.93 18.33 17.81
N GLY A 61 -5.17 19.15 18.48
CA GLY A 61 -3.83 18.81 18.96
C GLY A 61 -3.82 18.38 20.43
N HIS A 62 -2.67 18.43 21.06
CA HIS A 62 -2.49 18.09 22.47
C HIS A 62 -3.01 19.19 23.40
N ARG A 63 -3.28 18.80 24.65
CA ARG A 63 -3.56 19.75 25.72
C ARG A 63 -2.35 20.67 25.94
N LYS A 64 -2.59 21.91 26.38
CA LYS A 64 -1.56 22.93 26.57
C LYS A 64 -0.35 22.46 27.40
N ARG A 65 -0.58 21.64 28.42
CA ARG A 65 0.50 21.11 29.29
C ARG A 65 1.36 19.99 28.65
N ASN A 66 0.84 19.33 27.62
CA ASN A 66 1.46 18.12 27.03
C ASN A 66 2.01 18.38 25.61
N TRP A 67 2.13 19.63 25.20
CA TRP A 67 2.61 19.96 23.88
C TRP A 67 4.14 20.02 23.82
N ASN A 68 4.68 19.89 22.60
CA ASN A 68 6.10 20.09 22.35
C ASN A 68 6.31 21.51 21.79
N PRO A 69 7.20 22.34 22.38
CA PRO A 69 7.48 23.72 21.89
C PRO A 69 7.89 23.78 20.41
N LYS A 70 8.55 22.73 19.87
CA LYS A 70 8.91 22.63 18.45
C LYS A 70 7.70 22.60 17.52
N MET A 71 6.52 22.27 18.02
CA MET A 71 5.25 22.28 17.29
C MET A 71 4.63 23.67 17.19
N GLY A 72 5.18 24.69 17.87
CA GLY A 72 4.63 26.05 17.89
C GLY A 72 4.36 26.63 16.50
N LYS A 73 5.23 26.37 15.52
CA LYS A 73 5.07 26.81 14.14
C LYS A 73 3.88 26.20 13.37
N TYR A 74 3.31 25.10 13.87
CA TYR A 74 2.16 24.39 13.27
C TYR A 74 0.87 24.61 14.05
N ILE A 75 0.89 25.36 15.14
CA ILE A 75 -0.29 25.66 15.96
C ILE A 75 -0.91 26.94 15.44
N PHE A 76 -2.20 26.88 15.13
CA PHE A 76 -2.99 28.05 14.72
C PHE A 76 -3.46 28.86 15.93
N ALA A 77 -4.02 28.21 16.95
CA ALA A 77 -4.59 28.87 18.13
C ALA A 77 -4.69 27.93 19.34
N HIS A 78 -5.12 28.47 20.46
CA HIS A 78 -5.51 27.74 21.68
C HIS A 78 -6.99 27.89 21.92
N ARG A 79 -7.72 26.83 22.14
CA ARG A 79 -9.13 26.87 22.51
C ARG A 79 -9.46 25.77 23.53
N ASN A 80 -10.17 26.13 24.58
CA ASN A 80 -10.58 25.19 25.63
C ASN A 80 -9.44 24.33 26.20
N GLY A 81 -8.23 24.90 26.36
CA GLY A 81 -7.08 24.18 26.90
C GLY A 81 -6.40 23.21 25.93
N ILE A 82 -6.81 23.20 24.66
CA ILE A 82 -6.27 22.36 23.60
C ILE A 82 -5.65 23.25 22.52
N HIS A 83 -4.53 22.81 21.93
CA HIS A 83 -3.94 23.43 20.77
C HIS A 83 -4.71 23.06 19.51
N ILE A 84 -4.97 24.02 18.64
CA ILE A 84 -5.57 23.82 17.32
C ILE A 84 -4.45 23.84 16.29
N ILE A 85 -4.37 22.80 15.46
CA ILE A 85 -3.36 22.64 14.41
C ILE A 85 -3.79 23.45 13.18
N ASP A 86 -2.81 24.07 12.52
CA ASP A 86 -2.98 24.81 11.28
C ASP A 86 -3.20 23.83 10.10
N LEU A 87 -4.46 23.73 9.65
CA LEU A 87 -4.83 22.81 8.57
C LEU A 87 -4.35 23.26 7.19
N GLN A 88 -4.07 24.54 6.96
CA GLN A 88 -3.51 24.99 5.68
C GLN A 88 -2.10 24.41 5.50
N LYS A 89 -1.30 24.46 6.56
CA LYS A 89 0.04 23.83 6.53
C LYS A 89 -0.06 22.31 6.45
N THR A 90 -1.05 21.70 7.08
CA THR A 90 -1.31 20.26 7.02
C THR A 90 -1.62 19.84 5.60
N LEU A 91 -2.49 20.55 4.89
CA LEU A 91 -2.88 20.24 3.51
C LEU A 91 -1.67 20.28 2.57
N GLY A 92 -0.91 21.35 2.57
CA GLY A 92 0.28 21.45 1.71
C GLY A 92 1.37 20.41 2.04
N LYS A 93 1.47 19.98 3.31
CA LYS A 93 2.38 18.89 3.68
C LYS A 93 1.86 17.50 3.29
N LEU A 94 0.55 17.31 3.29
CA LEU A 94 -0.09 16.08 2.85
C LEU A 94 0.09 15.88 1.34
N GLU A 95 -0.08 16.93 0.54
CA GLU A 95 0.19 16.91 -0.90
C GLU A 95 1.65 16.52 -1.19
N GLN A 96 2.62 17.19 -0.55
CA GLN A 96 4.04 16.84 -0.68
C GLN A 96 4.35 15.40 -0.27
N ALA A 97 3.70 14.88 0.78
CA ALA A 97 3.88 13.51 1.21
C ALA A 97 3.27 12.51 0.21
N SER A 98 2.14 12.85 -0.40
CA SER A 98 1.52 12.05 -1.43
C SER A 98 2.40 11.94 -2.67
N ASP A 99 2.89 13.05 -3.18
CA ASP A 99 3.80 13.07 -4.34
C ASP A 99 5.02 12.18 -4.08
N PHE A 100 5.63 12.33 -2.91
CA PHE A 100 6.76 11.48 -2.51
C PHE A 100 6.40 9.99 -2.49
N ILE A 101 5.23 9.61 -1.96
CA ILE A 101 4.76 8.22 -1.93
C ILE A 101 4.50 7.70 -3.35
N CYS A 102 3.94 8.53 -4.24
CA CYS A 102 3.75 8.20 -5.64
C CYS A 102 5.08 7.91 -6.34
N ASP A 103 6.10 8.74 -6.14
CA ASP A 103 7.44 8.55 -6.70
C ASP A 103 8.09 7.25 -6.20
N VAL A 104 7.96 6.95 -4.90
CA VAL A 104 8.45 5.70 -4.31
C VAL A 104 7.74 4.49 -4.92
N ALA A 105 6.42 4.56 -5.08
CA ALA A 105 5.62 3.49 -5.69
C ALA A 105 5.97 3.32 -7.18
N ALA A 106 6.13 4.41 -7.94
CA ALA A 106 6.55 4.39 -9.33
C ALA A 106 7.93 3.75 -9.53
N SER A 107 8.83 3.90 -8.55
CA SER A 107 10.14 3.21 -8.55
C SER A 107 10.07 1.71 -8.22
N GLY A 108 8.87 1.14 -8.06
CA GLY A 108 8.64 -0.27 -7.74
C GLY A 108 8.96 -0.67 -6.30
N LYS A 109 9.25 0.29 -5.43
CA LYS A 109 9.55 0.02 -4.01
C LYS A 109 8.26 -0.11 -3.20
N LYS A 110 8.25 -1.02 -2.25
CA LYS A 110 7.13 -1.21 -1.33
C LYS A 110 7.17 -0.20 -0.19
N ILE A 111 5.99 0.12 0.33
CA ILE A 111 5.79 1.01 1.48
C ILE A 111 5.52 0.15 2.72
N LEU A 112 5.97 0.61 3.88
CA LEU A 112 5.67 0.01 5.17
C LEU A 112 4.74 0.93 5.97
N MET A 113 3.51 0.48 6.19
CA MET A 113 2.53 1.21 7.00
C MET A 113 2.62 0.79 8.48
N VAL A 114 2.75 1.76 9.39
CA VAL A 114 2.92 1.51 10.82
C VAL A 114 1.80 2.15 11.63
N GLY A 115 0.94 1.34 12.23
CA GLY A 115 -0.17 1.81 13.06
C GLY A 115 -0.38 0.95 14.29
N THR A 116 0.31 1.27 15.38
CA THR A 116 0.29 0.47 16.63
C THR A 116 -0.80 0.88 17.62
N LYS A 117 -1.46 2.03 17.42
CA LYS A 117 -2.60 2.47 18.26
C LYS A 117 -3.86 1.69 17.88
N LYS A 118 -4.66 1.31 18.88
CA LYS A 118 -5.90 0.54 18.69
C LYS A 118 -6.81 1.12 17.60
N GLN A 119 -6.94 2.45 17.56
CA GLN A 119 -7.77 3.15 16.57
C GLN A 119 -7.22 3.08 15.13
N ALA A 120 -5.92 2.89 14.97
CA ALA A 120 -5.26 2.86 13.67
C ALA A 120 -5.11 1.44 13.09
N VAL A 121 -5.15 0.40 13.94
CA VAL A 121 -4.87 -0.98 13.54
C VAL A 121 -5.73 -1.43 12.38
N GLU A 122 -7.04 -1.29 12.48
CA GLU A 122 -7.99 -1.73 11.47
C GLU A 122 -7.77 -1.01 10.13
N THR A 123 -7.71 0.32 10.17
CA THR A 123 -7.49 1.13 8.96
C THR A 123 -6.16 0.81 8.30
N VAL A 124 -5.08 0.72 9.08
CA VAL A 124 -3.74 0.41 8.54
C VAL A 124 -3.68 -0.98 7.92
N THR A 125 -4.29 -2.00 8.53
CA THR A 125 -4.28 -3.36 7.98
C THR A 125 -5.12 -3.46 6.70
N THR A 126 -6.29 -2.82 6.67
CA THR A 126 -7.17 -2.81 5.50
C THR A 126 -6.53 -2.08 4.32
N GLU A 127 -6.00 -0.88 4.54
CA GLU A 127 -5.39 -0.08 3.48
C GLU A 127 -4.06 -0.67 3.00
N ALA A 128 -3.27 -1.28 3.88
CA ALA A 128 -2.06 -1.99 3.48
C ALA A 128 -2.39 -3.22 2.60
N ALA A 129 -3.41 -3.98 2.96
CA ALA A 129 -3.88 -5.11 2.13
C ALA A 129 -4.39 -4.62 0.76
N ARG A 130 -5.18 -3.54 0.73
CA ARG A 130 -5.71 -2.94 -0.51
C ARG A 130 -4.59 -2.45 -1.45
N SER A 131 -3.54 -1.83 -0.90
CA SER A 131 -2.42 -1.27 -1.67
C SER A 131 -1.28 -2.27 -1.93
N GLY A 132 -1.35 -3.49 -1.40
CA GLY A 132 -0.27 -4.48 -1.48
C GLY A 132 1.02 -4.03 -0.75
N SER A 133 0.87 -3.17 0.26
CA SER A 133 1.94 -2.63 1.09
C SER A 133 2.20 -3.51 2.31
N PHE A 134 3.37 -3.39 2.93
CA PHE A 134 3.65 -4.04 4.20
C PHE A 134 3.04 -3.26 5.37
N TYR A 135 2.76 -3.95 6.48
CA TYR A 135 2.24 -3.27 7.66
C TYR A 135 2.78 -3.82 8.97
N ILE A 136 2.81 -2.97 9.99
CA ILE A 136 3.05 -3.32 11.38
C ILE A 136 1.93 -2.70 12.23
N SER A 137 1.06 -3.56 12.77
CA SER A 137 -0.15 -3.12 13.50
C SER A 137 -0.08 -3.36 15.01
N THR A 138 0.83 -4.20 15.50
CA THR A 138 0.89 -4.56 16.92
C THR A 138 1.98 -3.80 17.66
N ARG A 139 3.24 -4.07 17.38
CA ARG A 139 4.38 -3.44 18.05
C ARG A 139 5.53 -3.28 17.08
N TRP A 140 6.14 -2.11 17.06
CA TRP A 140 7.41 -1.89 16.39
C TRP A 140 8.51 -2.66 17.13
N LEU A 141 9.16 -3.58 16.45
CA LEU A 141 10.28 -4.33 17.01
C LEU A 141 11.57 -3.50 16.91
N GLY A 142 12.36 -3.48 17.95
CA GLY A 142 13.70 -2.88 17.89
C GLY A 142 14.53 -3.58 16.81
N GLY A 143 15.23 -2.79 16.00
CA GLY A 143 16.05 -3.34 14.92
C GLY A 143 15.32 -3.67 13.63
N THR A 144 14.03 -3.36 13.48
CA THR A 144 13.26 -3.62 12.25
C THR A 144 13.94 -3.07 11.00
N LEU A 145 14.61 -1.94 11.10
CA LEU A 145 15.39 -1.34 10.02
C LEU A 145 16.89 -1.50 10.23
N THR A 146 17.39 -1.17 11.41
CA THR A 146 18.82 -1.13 11.72
C THR A 146 19.46 -2.52 11.82
N ASN A 147 18.67 -3.56 12.11
CA ASN A 147 19.10 -4.96 12.14
C ASN A 147 18.15 -5.83 11.32
N PHE A 148 17.92 -5.42 10.09
CA PHE A 148 16.97 -6.07 9.18
C PHE A 148 17.28 -7.53 8.91
N GLN A 149 18.57 -7.89 8.84
CA GLN A 149 19.02 -9.28 8.68
C GLN A 149 18.47 -10.21 9.75
N THR A 150 18.48 -9.77 11.01
CA THR A 150 17.91 -10.56 12.13
C THR A 150 16.38 -10.69 11.99
N ILE A 151 15.70 -9.64 11.56
CA ILE A 151 14.25 -9.69 11.32
C ILE A 151 13.94 -10.67 10.17
N GLN A 152 14.69 -10.63 9.07
CA GLN A 152 14.57 -11.62 7.99
C GLN A 152 14.79 -13.04 8.46
N GLY A 153 15.79 -13.28 9.34
CA GLY A 153 16.01 -14.58 9.94
C GLY A 153 14.82 -15.07 10.76
N ARG A 154 14.13 -14.16 11.47
CA ARG A 154 12.89 -14.49 12.22
C ARG A 154 11.71 -14.77 11.30
N ILE A 155 11.60 -14.04 10.19
CA ILE A 155 10.57 -14.28 9.16
C ILE A 155 10.80 -15.66 8.52
N LYS A 156 12.03 -15.98 8.11
CA LYS A 156 12.37 -17.30 7.56
C LYS A 156 12.03 -18.42 8.52
N HIS A 157 12.40 -18.25 9.79
CA HIS A 157 12.09 -19.24 10.84
C HIS A 157 10.56 -19.43 11.01
N LEU A 158 9.77 -18.34 10.97
CA LEU A 158 8.31 -18.43 11.00
C LEU A 158 7.77 -19.24 9.82
N THR A 159 8.20 -18.89 8.60
CA THR A 159 7.78 -19.59 7.37
C THR A 159 8.17 -21.07 7.38
N GLU A 160 9.33 -21.40 7.93
CA GLU A 160 9.78 -22.78 8.07
C GLU A 160 8.91 -23.55 9.08
N LEU A 161 8.58 -22.96 10.22
CA LEU A 161 7.69 -23.59 11.20
C LEU A 161 6.29 -23.81 10.66
N GLU A 162 5.76 -22.86 9.88
CA GLU A 162 4.45 -23.01 9.23
C GLU A 162 4.45 -24.14 8.20
N LYS A 163 5.48 -24.23 7.35
CA LYS A 163 5.65 -25.35 6.41
C LYS A 163 5.74 -26.70 7.09
N ARG A 164 6.49 -26.78 8.19
CA ARG A 164 6.60 -28.02 8.98
C ARG A 164 5.26 -28.42 9.58
N LYS A 165 4.44 -27.44 10.00
CA LYS A 165 3.10 -27.70 10.49
C LYS A 165 2.19 -28.22 9.37
N GLU A 166 2.24 -27.61 8.19
CA GLU A 166 1.46 -28.04 7.00
C GLU A 166 1.86 -29.44 6.52
N ASN A 167 3.13 -29.80 6.61
CA ASN A 167 3.63 -31.14 6.27
C ASN A 167 3.27 -32.24 7.29
N GLY A 168 2.64 -31.87 8.42
CA GLY A 168 2.27 -32.85 9.46
C GLY A 168 3.44 -33.25 10.38
N ASP A 169 4.61 -32.61 10.28
CA ASP A 169 5.80 -32.94 11.12
C ASP A 169 5.48 -32.89 12.61
N PHE A 170 4.48 -32.11 13.02
CA PHE A 170 4.11 -31.96 14.44
C PHE A 170 3.38 -33.16 15.01
N GLU A 171 2.81 -34.04 14.18
CA GLU A 171 2.15 -35.26 14.60
C GLU A 171 3.13 -36.31 15.14
N SER A 172 4.37 -36.26 14.64
CA SER A 172 5.46 -37.14 15.09
C SER A 172 6.11 -36.70 16.42
N LEU A 173 5.80 -35.49 16.90
CA LEU A 173 6.38 -34.91 18.12
C LEU A 173 5.55 -35.24 19.37
N THR A 174 6.18 -35.10 20.54
CA THR A 174 5.40 -35.15 21.78
C THR A 174 4.39 -33.99 21.85
N LYS A 175 3.21 -34.24 22.44
CA LYS A 175 2.15 -33.24 22.59
C LYS A 175 2.66 -31.91 23.20
N LYS A 176 3.60 -31.96 24.14
CA LYS A 176 4.20 -30.81 24.81
C LYS A 176 5.07 -29.98 23.83
N GLU A 177 5.83 -30.66 22.98
CA GLU A 177 6.67 -30.01 21.97
C GLU A 177 5.84 -29.38 20.86
N ALA A 178 4.85 -30.09 20.35
CA ALA A 178 3.92 -29.57 19.35
C ALA A 178 3.23 -28.28 19.83
N LEU A 179 2.67 -28.28 21.04
CA LEU A 179 2.07 -27.08 21.65
C LEU A 179 3.05 -25.92 21.81
N LYS A 180 4.33 -26.18 22.16
CA LYS A 180 5.36 -25.13 22.26
C LYS A 180 5.66 -24.51 20.91
N LEU A 181 5.74 -25.31 19.85
CA LEU A 181 5.95 -24.81 18.49
C LEU A 181 4.75 -24.02 18.01
N GLU A 182 3.53 -24.48 18.23
CA GLU A 182 2.30 -23.73 17.89
C GLU A 182 2.21 -22.39 18.61
N TYR A 183 2.53 -22.34 19.89
CA TYR A 183 2.64 -21.08 20.63
C TYR A 183 3.68 -20.14 20.01
N THR A 184 4.81 -20.69 19.58
CA THR A 184 5.87 -19.91 18.93
C THR A 184 5.38 -19.33 17.59
N ILE A 185 4.71 -20.13 16.75
CA ILE A 185 4.10 -19.68 15.49
C ILE A 185 3.09 -18.55 15.76
N THR A 186 2.17 -18.75 16.70
CA THR A 186 1.15 -17.75 17.05
C THR A 186 1.80 -16.44 17.52
N ARG A 187 2.84 -16.53 18.35
CA ARG A 187 3.58 -15.36 18.84
C ARG A 187 4.32 -14.64 17.71
N LEU A 188 4.98 -15.34 16.80
CA LEU A 188 5.70 -14.75 15.69
C LEU A 188 4.72 -14.14 14.67
N ASN A 189 3.64 -14.82 14.35
CA ASN A 189 2.58 -14.33 13.47
C ASN A 189 1.97 -13.01 13.98
N ARG A 190 1.76 -12.89 15.28
CA ARG A 190 1.25 -11.66 15.88
C ARG A 190 2.08 -10.43 15.56
N TYR A 191 3.41 -10.57 15.40
CA TYR A 191 4.31 -9.43 15.18
C TYR A 191 4.82 -9.30 13.75
N LEU A 192 4.90 -10.41 13.01
CA LEU A 192 5.57 -10.45 11.72
C LEU A 192 4.63 -10.69 10.54
N SER A 193 3.31 -10.94 10.77
CA SER A 193 2.36 -11.28 9.71
C SER A 193 2.36 -10.28 8.56
N GLY A 194 2.36 -8.98 8.86
CA GLY A 194 2.29 -7.94 7.85
C GLY A 194 3.60 -7.65 7.11
N ILE A 195 4.69 -8.30 7.51
CA ILE A 195 6.01 -8.15 6.89
C ILE A 195 6.62 -9.48 6.44
N LYS A 196 5.83 -10.55 6.35
CA LYS A 196 6.32 -11.89 5.91
C LYS A 196 7.00 -11.84 4.55
N ASP A 197 6.44 -11.11 3.61
CA ASP A 197 6.90 -11.03 2.23
C ASP A 197 7.96 -9.93 2.01
N MET A 198 8.41 -9.29 3.09
CA MET A 198 9.39 -8.20 3.03
C MET A 198 10.81 -8.75 2.86
N SER A 199 11.22 -8.98 1.62
CA SER A 199 12.57 -9.45 1.27
C SER A 199 13.62 -8.34 1.27
N GLN A 200 13.21 -7.09 1.05
CA GLN A 200 14.06 -5.91 0.99
C GLN A 200 13.55 -4.81 1.90
N MET A 201 14.41 -3.83 2.19
CA MET A 201 14.02 -2.64 2.94
C MET A 201 12.92 -1.86 2.20
N PRO A 202 11.89 -1.36 2.90
CA PRO A 202 10.86 -0.55 2.29
C PRO A 202 11.42 0.77 1.75
N GLY A 203 10.83 1.29 0.68
CA GLY A 203 11.21 2.57 0.09
C GLY A 203 10.76 3.77 0.92
N ALA A 204 9.64 3.63 1.62
CA ALA A 204 9.09 4.63 2.54
C ALA A 204 8.39 3.96 3.73
N ILE A 205 8.24 4.74 4.80
CA ILE A 205 7.49 4.35 6.01
C ILE A 205 6.46 5.42 6.27
N PHE A 206 5.21 4.95 6.43
CA PHE A 206 4.08 5.79 6.80
C PHE A 206 3.65 5.49 8.24
#